data_83c11d3495a233f5e9a83a7b9b36db26
#
_entry.id   83c11d3495a233f5e9a83a7b9b36db26
#
_cell.length_a   1.000
_cell.length_b   1.000
_cell.length_c   1.000
_cell.angle_alpha   90.00
_cell.angle_beta   90.00
_cell.angle_gamma   90.00
#
_symmetry.space_group_name_H-M   'P 1'
#
loop_
_entity.id
_entity.type
_entity.pdbx_description
1 polymer ?
#
loop_
_entity_poly.entity_id
_entity_poly.type
_entity_poly.pdbx_seq_one_letter_code
_entity_poly.pdbx_strand_id
1 'polypeptide(L)'
;NTKELQPGGPLLINLLFKEPVELPDTQRVADVCRKHFGNVECREGDDKSVFITALDHMVEFEDGKAPVQFLMTSCMDFDGKTVDDFTRSQMWDCQESRDRILEECRYSMLATDFLARGLSSLERANLEMDYLEAPAELFPSCEAFFFSGSGKLFEAEEIRSNQIEGPDRFIRYAVNVRFFTIQGSDDMLVDTLGMNTLFLPDLQYHFRGLDPNWVVNHAYNVASYLLTSGNEIDSGETVDGIKDGYMDRSIQWKCQYEDALIQPKRPVLDINTGEYAAGNRE
;
A
#
# COMPACT_ATOMS: atom_id res chain seq x y z
N ASN A 1 -1.93 21.50 -16.15
CA ASN A 1 -1.14 20.53 -15.45
C ASN A 1 -1.95 19.27 -15.31
N THR A 2 -1.54 18.26 -16.00
CA THR A 2 -2.33 17.08 -16.34
C THR A 2 -2.32 16.07 -15.22
N LYS A 3 -3.51 15.73 -14.74
CA LYS A 3 -3.90 14.61 -13.95
C LYS A 3 -3.84 13.32 -14.81
N GLU A 4 -2.68 12.94 -15.30
CA GLU A 4 -2.49 11.62 -15.88
C GLU A 4 -2.00 10.66 -14.79
N LEU A 5 -2.94 10.20 -13.95
CA LEU A 5 -2.68 9.08 -13.06
C LEU A 5 -2.43 7.85 -13.93
N GLN A 6 -1.23 7.30 -13.82
CA GLN A 6 -0.89 6.05 -14.47
C GLN A 6 -1.71 4.92 -13.81
N PRO A 7 -2.23 3.96 -14.60
CA PRO A 7 -2.87 2.78 -14.01
C PRO A 7 -1.89 2.10 -13.07
N GLY A 8 -2.35 1.79 -11.86
CA GLY A 8 -1.59 1.05 -10.88
C GLY A 8 -1.23 -0.34 -11.40
N GLY A 9 -0.01 -0.77 -11.11
CA GLY A 9 0.44 -2.13 -11.36
C GLY A 9 -0.28 -3.14 -10.45
N PRO A 10 0.09 -4.43 -10.54
CA PRO A 10 -0.36 -5.43 -9.58
C PRO A 10 0.17 -5.11 -8.19
N LEU A 11 -0.57 -5.49 -7.15
CA LEU A 11 -0.08 -5.43 -5.78
C LEU A 11 0.94 -6.56 -5.57
N LEU A 12 2.17 -6.23 -5.22
CA LEU A 12 3.24 -7.19 -4.99
C LEU A 12 3.50 -7.34 -3.51
N ILE A 13 3.14 -8.50 -2.96
CA ILE A 13 3.26 -8.83 -1.54
C ILE A 13 4.27 -9.97 -1.40
N ASN A 14 5.40 -9.72 -0.74
CA ASN A 14 6.36 -10.75 -0.41
C ASN A 14 6.13 -11.23 1.02
N LEU A 15 5.79 -12.49 1.18
CA LEU A 15 5.72 -13.17 2.47
C LEU A 15 7.14 -13.60 2.83
N LEU A 16 7.65 -13.17 3.98
CA LEU A 16 9.03 -13.45 4.41
C LEU A 16 9.09 -14.54 5.45
N PHE A 17 10.02 -15.48 5.28
CA PHE A 17 10.19 -16.66 6.11
C PHE A 17 11.66 -16.87 6.51
N LYS A 18 11.90 -17.42 7.70
CA LYS A 18 13.24 -17.86 8.14
C LYS A 18 13.64 -19.19 7.53
N GLU A 19 12.67 -20.09 7.40
CA GLU A 19 12.82 -21.43 6.85
C GLU A 19 11.97 -21.60 5.59
N PRO A 20 12.34 -22.49 4.67
CA PRO A 20 11.53 -22.72 3.48
C PRO A 20 10.17 -23.33 3.84
N VAL A 21 9.15 -22.90 3.14
CA VAL A 21 7.76 -23.31 3.36
C VAL A 21 7.18 -23.85 2.06
N GLU A 22 6.42 -24.94 2.14
CA GLU A 22 5.67 -25.47 1.00
C GLU A 22 4.26 -24.85 0.94
N LEU A 23 3.78 -24.62 -0.28
CA LEU A 23 2.39 -24.27 -0.50
C LEU A 23 1.49 -25.44 -0.06
N PRO A 24 0.41 -25.17 0.69
CA PRO A 24 -0.61 -26.16 0.94
C PRO A 24 -1.25 -26.65 -0.37
N ASP A 25 -1.91 -27.80 -0.33
CA ASP A 25 -2.70 -28.26 -1.47
C ASP A 25 -3.80 -27.24 -1.86
N THR A 26 -4.23 -27.30 -3.11
CA THR A 26 -5.19 -26.34 -3.67
C THR A 26 -6.53 -26.34 -2.93
N GLN A 27 -6.93 -27.47 -2.34
CA GLN A 27 -8.16 -27.55 -1.56
C GLN A 27 -8.05 -26.74 -0.26
N ARG A 28 -6.94 -26.85 0.44
CA ARG A 28 -6.67 -26.06 1.67
C ARG A 28 -6.60 -24.58 1.37
N VAL A 29 -5.92 -24.20 0.27
CA VAL A 29 -5.87 -22.80 -0.18
C VAL A 29 -7.27 -22.29 -0.48
N ALA A 30 -8.08 -23.05 -1.24
CA ALA A 30 -9.44 -22.66 -1.56
C ALA A 30 -10.33 -22.52 -0.31
N ASP A 31 -10.20 -23.41 0.65
CA ASP A 31 -11.01 -23.39 1.87
C ASP A 31 -10.71 -22.14 2.73
N VAL A 32 -9.45 -21.74 2.82
CA VAL A 32 -9.08 -20.50 3.51
C VAL A 32 -9.53 -19.27 2.74
N CYS A 33 -9.25 -19.20 1.43
CA CYS A 33 -9.66 -18.07 0.61
C CYS A 33 -11.17 -17.83 0.64
N ARG A 34 -11.99 -18.90 0.64
CA ARG A 34 -13.46 -18.78 0.72
C ARG A 34 -13.95 -18.11 2.00
N LYS A 35 -13.22 -18.23 3.09
CA LYS A 35 -13.57 -17.55 4.35
C LYS A 35 -13.40 -16.03 4.25
N HIS A 36 -12.42 -15.59 3.44
CA HIS A 36 -12.04 -14.19 3.36
C HIS A 36 -12.75 -13.44 2.24
N PHE A 37 -12.91 -14.03 1.05
CA PHE A 37 -13.44 -13.30 -0.10
C PHE A 37 -14.42 -14.08 -1.01
N GLY A 38 -15.09 -15.11 -0.48
CA GLY A 38 -16.20 -15.76 -1.16
C GLY A 38 -15.79 -16.90 -2.09
N ASN A 39 -16.52 -17.10 -3.17
CA ASN A 39 -16.34 -18.25 -4.03
C ASN A 39 -15.02 -18.19 -4.81
N VAL A 40 -14.24 -19.25 -4.71
CA VAL A 40 -12.96 -19.38 -5.41
C VAL A 40 -12.78 -20.74 -6.03
N GLU A 41 -12.01 -20.74 -7.12
CA GLU A 41 -11.40 -21.93 -7.70
C GLU A 41 -9.88 -21.82 -7.63
N CYS A 42 -9.21 -22.89 -7.22
CA CYS A 42 -7.76 -22.94 -7.16
C CYS A 42 -7.21 -24.00 -8.09
N ARG A 43 -6.13 -23.70 -8.78
CA ARG A 43 -5.39 -24.65 -9.61
C ARG A 43 -3.88 -24.51 -9.37
N GLU A 44 -3.19 -25.61 -9.43
CA GLU A 44 -1.73 -25.65 -9.39
C GLU A 44 -1.16 -25.27 -10.77
N GLY A 45 -0.10 -24.45 -10.78
CA GLY A 45 0.70 -24.14 -11.93
C GLY A 45 1.87 -25.12 -12.12
N ASP A 46 2.54 -25.09 -13.29
CA ASP A 46 3.63 -25.98 -13.64
C ASP A 46 4.87 -25.83 -12.72
N ASP A 47 5.04 -24.65 -12.12
CA ASP A 47 6.11 -24.28 -11.20
C ASP A 47 5.75 -24.48 -9.72
N LYS A 48 4.68 -25.23 -9.45
CA LYS A 48 4.06 -25.40 -8.13
C LYS A 48 3.51 -24.11 -7.51
N SER A 49 3.28 -23.08 -8.31
CA SER A 49 2.49 -21.94 -7.86
C SER A 49 1.00 -22.32 -7.75
N VAL A 50 0.23 -21.50 -7.04
CA VAL A 50 -1.22 -21.65 -6.96
C VAL A 50 -1.89 -20.42 -7.53
N PHE A 51 -2.74 -20.65 -8.55
CA PHE A 51 -3.65 -19.64 -9.10
C PHE A 51 -5.00 -19.74 -8.40
N ILE A 52 -5.51 -18.59 -7.98
CA ILE A 52 -6.79 -18.46 -7.27
C ILE A 52 -7.70 -17.57 -8.09
N THR A 53 -8.82 -18.09 -8.53
CA THR A 53 -9.84 -17.34 -9.27
C THR A 53 -10.95 -16.92 -8.33
N ALA A 54 -11.14 -15.63 -8.15
CA ALA A 54 -12.16 -15.04 -7.26
C ALA A 54 -13.49 -14.88 -8.06
N LEU A 55 -14.36 -15.87 -8.00
CA LEU A 55 -15.54 -16.00 -8.88
C LEU A 55 -16.60 -14.91 -8.62
N ASP A 56 -16.65 -14.35 -7.42
CA ASP A 56 -17.61 -13.31 -7.06
C ASP A 56 -17.15 -11.89 -7.46
N HIS A 57 -15.91 -11.75 -7.95
CA HIS A 57 -15.30 -10.47 -8.30
C HIS A 57 -14.98 -10.39 -9.79
N MET A 58 -15.89 -9.79 -10.54
CA MET A 58 -15.83 -9.74 -12.00
C MET A 58 -15.35 -8.39 -12.51
N VAL A 59 -14.44 -8.42 -13.46
CA VAL A 59 -13.99 -7.25 -14.22
C VAL A 59 -14.63 -7.26 -15.60
N GLU A 60 -15.11 -6.11 -16.04
CA GLU A 60 -15.70 -5.91 -17.37
C GLU A 60 -14.63 -5.49 -18.38
N PHE A 61 -14.66 -6.12 -19.53
CA PHE A 61 -13.85 -5.79 -20.70
C PHE A 61 -14.77 -5.57 -21.91
N GLU A 62 -14.24 -5.01 -22.99
CA GLU A 62 -15.00 -4.81 -24.23
C GLU A 62 -15.61 -6.12 -24.77
N ASP A 63 -14.90 -7.24 -24.64
CA ASP A 63 -15.27 -8.54 -25.16
C ASP A 63 -15.96 -9.46 -24.13
N GLY A 64 -16.26 -8.96 -22.91
CA GLY A 64 -16.93 -9.78 -21.89
C GLY A 64 -16.47 -9.49 -20.47
N LYS A 65 -16.68 -10.45 -19.58
CA LYS A 65 -16.31 -10.37 -18.16
C LYS A 65 -15.33 -11.48 -17.81
N ALA A 66 -14.37 -11.17 -16.95
CA ALA A 66 -13.47 -12.17 -16.39
C ALA A 66 -13.34 -11.98 -14.87
N PRO A 67 -13.23 -13.06 -14.08
CA PRO A 67 -13.00 -12.96 -12.66
C PRO A 67 -11.57 -12.49 -12.36
N VAL A 68 -11.42 -11.77 -11.25
CA VAL A 68 -10.12 -11.45 -10.70
C VAL A 68 -9.37 -12.72 -10.34
N GLN A 69 -8.07 -12.73 -10.60
CA GLN A 69 -7.20 -13.84 -10.26
C GLN A 69 -6.07 -13.36 -9.35
N PHE A 70 -5.67 -14.25 -8.46
CA PHE A 70 -4.49 -14.10 -7.61
C PHE A 70 -3.51 -15.23 -7.87
N LEU A 71 -2.25 -14.97 -7.53
CA LEU A 71 -1.16 -15.93 -7.60
C LEU A 71 -0.41 -15.96 -6.29
N MET A 72 -0.12 -17.15 -5.78
CA MET A 72 0.94 -17.39 -4.80
C MET A 72 2.03 -18.24 -5.45
N THR A 73 3.27 -17.78 -5.44
CA THR A 73 4.41 -18.54 -5.97
C THR A 73 4.88 -19.59 -4.97
N SER A 74 5.64 -20.58 -5.44
CA SER A 74 6.43 -21.40 -4.56
C SER A 74 7.46 -20.56 -3.79
N CYS A 75 7.97 -21.13 -2.69
CA CYS A 75 9.00 -20.49 -1.87
C CYS A 75 10.31 -20.36 -2.64
N MET A 76 10.94 -19.21 -2.55
CA MET A 76 12.19 -18.84 -3.22
C MET A 76 13.18 -18.28 -2.20
N ASP A 77 14.47 -18.30 -2.54
CA ASP A 77 15.50 -17.63 -1.75
C ASP A 77 15.22 -16.12 -1.67
N PHE A 78 15.42 -15.55 -0.50
CA PHE A 78 15.33 -14.13 -0.23
C PHE A 78 16.63 -13.61 0.38
N ASP A 79 17.12 -12.49 -0.11
CA ASP A 79 18.24 -11.78 0.49
C ASP A 79 17.81 -10.36 0.89
N GLY A 80 17.62 -10.14 2.17
CA GLY A 80 17.24 -8.83 2.71
C GLY A 80 18.24 -7.72 2.39
N LYS A 81 19.49 -8.04 2.02
CA LYS A 81 20.48 -7.03 1.59
C LYS A 81 20.14 -6.37 0.26
N THR A 82 19.23 -6.97 -0.52
CA THR A 82 18.71 -6.35 -1.76
C THR A 82 17.77 -5.18 -1.48
N VAL A 83 17.24 -5.08 -0.27
CA VAL A 83 16.48 -3.92 0.18
C VAL A 83 17.46 -2.81 0.54
N ASP A 84 17.48 -1.73 -0.24
CA ASP A 84 18.42 -0.63 -0.06
C ASP A 84 18.17 0.17 1.23
N ASP A 85 19.18 0.92 1.66
CA ASP A 85 19.15 1.71 2.89
C ASP A 85 18.07 2.80 2.87
N PHE A 86 17.77 3.34 1.69
CA PHE A 86 16.72 4.33 1.53
C PHE A 86 15.35 3.72 1.84
N THR A 87 15.03 2.58 1.23
CA THR A 87 13.78 1.84 1.49
C THR A 87 13.70 1.40 2.96
N ARG A 88 14.79 0.87 3.53
CA ARG A 88 14.86 0.48 4.96
C ARG A 88 14.56 1.66 5.88
N SER A 89 15.08 2.83 5.59
CA SER A 89 14.88 4.04 6.42
C SER A 89 13.42 4.46 6.54
N GLN A 90 12.57 4.02 5.60
CA GLN A 90 11.14 4.36 5.54
C GLN A 90 10.20 3.24 6.00
N MET A 91 10.72 2.18 6.62
CA MET A 91 9.94 1.10 7.23
C MET A 91 9.57 1.43 8.68
N TRP A 92 8.75 2.46 8.87
CA TRP A 92 8.39 3.01 10.18
C TRP A 92 7.55 2.06 11.02
N ASP A 93 6.67 1.29 10.39
CA ASP A 93 5.77 0.34 11.08
C ASP A 93 6.52 -0.88 11.65
N CYS A 94 7.73 -1.16 11.18
CA CYS A 94 8.61 -2.23 11.66
C CYS A 94 9.95 -1.70 12.17
N GLN A 95 10.04 -0.47 12.64
CA GLN A 95 11.31 0.18 12.97
C GLN A 95 12.18 -0.63 13.94
N GLU A 96 11.57 -1.26 14.94
CA GLU A 96 12.31 -2.04 15.96
C GLU A 96 12.71 -3.43 15.46
N SER A 97 11.96 -4.03 14.54
CA SER A 97 12.15 -5.42 14.09
C SER A 97 12.64 -5.55 12.66
N ARG A 98 12.61 -4.49 11.84
CA ARG A 98 12.92 -4.54 10.41
C ARG A 98 14.28 -5.13 10.10
N ASP A 99 15.33 -4.69 10.82
CA ASP A 99 16.70 -5.15 10.55
C ASP A 99 16.83 -6.63 10.88
N ARG A 100 16.27 -7.08 12.01
CA ARG A 100 16.19 -8.49 12.39
C ARG A 100 15.43 -9.29 11.33
N ILE A 101 14.25 -8.84 10.88
CA ILE A 101 13.45 -9.52 9.86
C ILE A 101 14.23 -9.66 8.56
N LEU A 102 14.82 -8.57 8.07
CA LEU A 102 15.58 -8.57 6.81
C LEU A 102 16.89 -9.39 6.89
N GLU A 103 17.46 -9.55 8.08
CA GLU A 103 18.67 -10.36 8.30
C GLU A 103 18.37 -11.85 8.51
N GLU A 104 17.27 -12.17 9.21
CA GLU A 104 16.94 -13.56 9.56
C GLU A 104 16.11 -14.28 8.50
N CYS A 105 15.23 -13.57 7.76
CA CYS A 105 14.45 -14.16 6.70
C CYS A 105 15.35 -14.48 5.49
N ARG A 106 15.28 -15.72 5.05
CA ARG A 106 16.06 -16.27 3.92
C ARG A 106 15.21 -16.74 2.75
N TYR A 107 13.90 -16.73 2.94
CA TYR A 107 12.94 -17.23 1.96
C TYR A 107 11.77 -16.28 1.81
N SER A 108 11.17 -16.27 0.62
CA SER A 108 9.97 -15.49 0.35
C SER A 108 9.02 -16.23 -0.59
N MET A 109 7.75 -15.91 -0.48
CA MET A 109 6.73 -16.21 -1.48
C MET A 109 6.16 -14.91 -2.00
N LEU A 110 5.91 -14.80 -3.30
CA LEU A 110 5.18 -13.68 -3.87
C LEU A 110 3.69 -14.01 -3.90
N ALA A 111 2.90 -13.12 -3.33
CA ALA A 111 1.45 -13.05 -3.50
C ALA A 111 1.12 -11.81 -4.32
N THR A 112 0.33 -11.96 -5.39
CA THR A 112 0.00 -10.86 -6.30
C THR A 112 -1.37 -11.07 -6.95
N ASP A 113 -1.91 -10.01 -7.55
CA ASP A 113 -3.17 -10.03 -8.27
C ASP A 113 -2.97 -9.96 -9.79
N PHE A 114 -3.99 -10.43 -10.49
CA PHE A 114 -4.17 -10.20 -11.93
C PHE A 114 -5.59 -9.70 -12.18
N LEU A 115 -5.70 -8.71 -13.05
CA LEU A 115 -6.97 -8.10 -13.48
C LEU A 115 -7.68 -7.24 -12.43
N ALA A 116 -7.29 -7.28 -11.15
CA ALA A 116 -7.96 -6.50 -10.09
C ALA A 116 -7.98 -4.99 -10.37
N ARG A 117 -7.06 -4.48 -11.20
CA ARG A 117 -7.05 -3.09 -11.66
C ARG A 117 -8.31 -2.67 -12.42
N GLY A 118 -9.14 -3.60 -12.87
CA GLY A 118 -10.41 -3.31 -13.52
C GLY A 118 -11.57 -3.10 -12.56
N LEU A 119 -11.36 -3.32 -11.25
CA LEU A 119 -12.33 -3.02 -10.20
C LEU A 119 -12.29 -1.53 -9.85
N SER A 120 -13.34 -1.03 -9.21
CA SER A 120 -13.29 0.28 -8.57
C SER A 120 -12.21 0.30 -7.46
N SER A 121 -11.67 1.48 -7.14
CA SER A 121 -10.64 1.63 -6.10
C SER A 121 -11.06 1.01 -4.77
N LEU A 122 -12.32 1.21 -4.39
CA LEU A 122 -12.88 0.70 -3.13
C LEU A 122 -13.01 -0.83 -3.13
N GLU A 123 -13.54 -1.41 -4.21
CA GLU A 123 -13.66 -2.87 -4.35
C GLU A 123 -12.28 -3.53 -4.40
N ARG A 124 -11.34 -2.93 -5.15
CA ARG A 124 -9.98 -3.42 -5.23
C ARG A 124 -9.31 -3.40 -3.87
N ALA A 125 -9.40 -2.28 -3.14
CA ALA A 125 -8.81 -2.16 -1.81
C ALA A 125 -9.34 -3.23 -0.84
N ASN A 126 -10.65 -3.46 -0.81
CA ASN A 126 -11.24 -4.51 0.03
C ASN A 126 -10.74 -5.90 -0.36
N LEU A 127 -10.84 -6.24 -1.64
CA LEU A 127 -10.48 -7.57 -2.13
C LEU A 127 -8.98 -7.89 -1.93
N GLU A 128 -8.09 -6.91 -2.17
CA GLU A 128 -6.66 -7.08 -1.94
C GLU A 128 -6.33 -7.34 -0.46
N MET A 129 -7.08 -6.70 0.45
CA MET A 129 -6.87 -6.89 1.89
C MET A 129 -7.49 -8.21 2.38
N ASP A 130 -8.66 -8.60 1.87
CA ASP A 130 -9.22 -9.92 2.11
C ASP A 130 -8.27 -11.03 1.61
N TYR A 131 -7.64 -10.80 0.45
CA TYR A 131 -6.61 -11.68 -0.07
C TYR A 131 -5.35 -11.70 0.81
N LEU A 132 -4.90 -10.57 1.33
CA LEU A 132 -3.74 -10.49 2.25
C LEU A 132 -3.95 -11.34 3.52
N GLU A 133 -5.15 -11.33 4.06
CA GLU A 133 -5.49 -12.07 5.27
C GLU A 133 -5.48 -13.59 5.06
N ALA A 134 -5.78 -14.06 3.85
CA ALA A 134 -5.74 -15.50 3.53
C ALA A 134 -4.33 -16.11 3.67
N PRO A 135 -3.24 -15.61 3.04
CA PRO A 135 -1.90 -16.10 3.30
C PRO A 135 -1.42 -15.88 4.74
N ALA A 136 -1.89 -14.84 5.45
CA ALA A 136 -1.59 -14.67 6.87
C ALA A 136 -2.15 -15.84 7.71
N GLU A 137 -3.32 -16.38 7.37
CA GLU A 137 -3.89 -17.58 7.98
C GLU A 137 -3.20 -18.88 7.51
N LEU A 138 -2.89 -18.97 6.20
CA LEU A 138 -2.28 -20.17 5.60
C LEU A 138 -0.87 -20.44 6.11
N PHE A 139 -0.10 -19.40 6.41
CA PHE A 139 1.32 -19.48 6.75
C PHE A 139 1.60 -18.93 8.15
N PRO A 140 1.33 -19.68 9.23
CA PRO A 140 1.62 -19.23 10.60
C PRO A 140 3.09 -18.91 10.85
N SER A 141 4.02 -19.50 10.06
CA SER A 141 5.46 -19.24 10.14
C SER A 141 5.92 -18.00 9.35
N CYS A 142 5.02 -17.30 8.65
CA CYS A 142 5.36 -16.04 8.02
C CYS A 142 5.71 -14.99 9.09
N GLU A 143 6.91 -14.41 8.97
CA GLU A 143 7.41 -13.39 9.90
C GLU A 143 6.88 -11.99 9.56
N ALA A 144 6.85 -11.67 8.27
CA ALA A 144 6.46 -10.34 7.80
C ALA A 144 5.93 -10.35 6.36
N PHE A 145 5.18 -9.30 6.04
CA PHE A 145 4.73 -8.97 4.69
C PHE A 145 5.47 -7.72 4.21
N PHE A 146 6.14 -7.86 3.07
CA PHE A 146 6.86 -6.78 2.43
C PHE A 146 6.17 -6.38 1.11
N PHE A 147 5.63 -5.18 1.08
CA PHE A 147 4.98 -4.59 -0.09
C PHE A 147 6.05 -3.88 -0.94
N SER A 148 6.62 -4.59 -1.91
CA SER A 148 7.78 -4.09 -2.65
C SER A 148 7.49 -2.82 -3.48
N GLY A 149 6.25 -2.62 -3.92
CA GLY A 149 5.83 -1.42 -4.66
C GLY A 149 5.84 -0.14 -3.83
N SER A 150 5.57 -0.23 -2.53
CA SER A 150 5.56 0.92 -1.59
C SER A 150 6.75 0.95 -0.63
N GLY A 151 7.53 -0.13 -0.57
CA GLY A 151 8.61 -0.28 0.40
C GLY A 151 8.12 -0.49 1.84
N LYS A 152 6.85 -0.85 2.04
CA LYS A 152 6.27 -1.04 3.37
C LYS A 152 6.50 -2.44 3.89
N LEU A 153 6.85 -2.54 5.15
CA LEU A 153 7.05 -3.81 5.86
C LEU A 153 6.12 -3.85 7.08
N PHE A 154 5.42 -4.97 7.25
CA PHE A 154 4.59 -5.26 8.42
C PHE A 154 4.93 -6.62 9.00
N GLU A 155 4.95 -6.73 10.33
CA GLU A 155 4.97 -8.03 10.99
C GLU A 155 3.68 -8.79 10.69
N ALA A 156 3.81 -10.07 10.37
CA ALA A 156 2.64 -10.91 10.02
C ALA A 156 1.64 -11.03 11.19
N GLU A 157 2.13 -10.94 12.43
CA GLU A 157 1.27 -10.98 13.61
C GLU A 157 0.33 -9.77 13.71
N GLU A 158 0.77 -8.58 13.26
CA GLU A 158 -0.12 -7.41 13.22
C GLU A 158 -1.29 -7.61 12.26
N ILE A 159 -1.06 -8.32 11.14
CA ILE A 159 -2.13 -8.63 10.18
C ILE A 159 -3.05 -9.73 10.74
N ARG A 160 -2.50 -10.76 11.40
CA ARG A 160 -3.30 -11.83 12.02
C ARG A 160 -4.19 -11.33 13.17
N SER A 161 -3.69 -10.40 13.96
CA SER A 161 -4.42 -9.78 15.08
C SER A 161 -5.23 -8.55 14.65
N ASN A 162 -5.36 -8.31 13.34
CA ASN A 162 -5.98 -7.11 12.79
C ASN A 162 -7.40 -6.90 13.34
N GLN A 163 -7.63 -5.68 13.81
CA GLN A 163 -8.93 -5.21 14.27
C GLN A 163 -9.51 -4.11 13.35
N ILE A 164 -8.82 -3.81 12.25
CA ILE A 164 -9.25 -2.83 11.26
C ILE A 164 -10.10 -3.57 10.22
N GLU A 165 -11.26 -3.05 9.92
CA GLU A 165 -12.15 -3.59 8.90
C GLU A 165 -12.24 -2.64 7.70
N GLY A 166 -12.71 -3.18 6.58
CA GLY A 166 -12.99 -2.41 5.39
C GLY A 166 -11.76 -1.96 4.59
N PRO A 167 -11.97 -1.04 3.63
CA PRO A 167 -10.94 -0.66 2.66
C PRO A 167 -9.77 0.12 3.25
N ASP A 168 -9.93 0.73 4.43
CA ASP A 168 -8.87 1.47 5.13
C ASP A 168 -7.68 0.59 5.50
N ARG A 169 -7.87 -0.73 5.58
CA ARG A 169 -6.77 -1.70 5.69
C ARG A 169 -5.72 -1.50 4.60
N PHE A 170 -6.14 -1.17 3.37
CA PHE A 170 -5.22 -0.93 2.26
C PHE A 170 -4.30 0.25 2.54
N ILE A 171 -4.86 1.36 3.04
CA ILE A 171 -4.07 2.53 3.41
C ILE A 171 -3.11 2.16 4.54
N ARG A 172 -3.57 1.41 5.52
CA ARG A 172 -2.77 1.03 6.70
C ARG A 172 -1.62 0.08 6.33
N TYR A 173 -1.88 -0.96 5.52
CA TYR A 173 -0.92 -2.04 5.27
C TYR A 173 -0.12 -1.89 3.98
N ALA A 174 -0.71 -1.38 2.91
CA ALA A 174 -0.08 -1.33 1.60
C ALA A 174 0.49 0.03 1.19
N VAL A 175 -0.07 1.13 1.74
CA VAL A 175 0.42 2.49 1.47
C VAL A 175 1.48 2.87 2.50
N ASN A 176 2.65 3.28 2.02
CA ASN A 176 3.73 3.76 2.88
C ASN A 176 3.65 5.28 3.02
N VAL A 177 3.50 5.79 4.25
CA VAL A 177 3.65 7.21 4.54
C VAL A 177 5.10 7.44 4.96
N ARG A 178 5.85 8.16 4.11
CA ARG A 178 7.29 8.35 4.27
C ARG A 178 7.59 9.74 4.83
N PHE A 179 8.68 9.85 5.57
CA PHE A 179 9.14 11.09 6.17
C PHE A 179 10.62 11.35 5.86
N PHE A 180 10.94 12.57 5.45
CA PHE A 180 12.28 12.99 5.09
C PHE A 180 12.60 14.37 5.70
N THR A 181 13.86 14.55 6.09
CA THR A 181 14.45 15.85 6.38
C THR A 181 15.27 16.32 5.18
N ILE A 182 15.20 17.59 4.85
CA ILE A 182 15.92 18.14 3.69
C ILE A 182 17.27 18.67 4.17
N GLN A 183 18.35 18.08 3.65
CA GLN A 183 19.71 18.44 4.04
C GLN A 183 20.00 19.93 3.78
N GLY A 184 20.53 20.63 4.78
CA GLY A 184 20.92 22.02 4.68
C GLY A 184 19.78 23.03 4.93
N SER A 185 18.61 22.56 5.35
CA SER A 185 17.49 23.39 5.78
C SER A 185 16.72 22.75 6.93
N ASP A 186 15.77 23.48 7.51
CA ASP A 186 14.82 22.95 8.49
C ASP A 186 13.55 22.40 7.81
N ASP A 187 13.59 22.23 6.48
CA ASP A 187 12.47 21.74 5.71
C ASP A 187 12.30 20.23 5.90
N MET A 188 11.06 19.83 5.93
CA MET A 188 10.63 18.45 6.03
C MET A 188 9.70 18.10 4.86
N LEU A 189 9.66 16.81 4.53
CA LEU A 189 8.77 16.30 3.52
C LEU A 189 8.08 15.03 4.04
N VAL A 190 6.79 14.98 3.85
CA VAL A 190 5.98 13.77 4.01
C VAL A 190 5.36 13.45 2.67
N ASP A 191 5.42 12.21 2.26
CA ASP A 191 4.67 11.73 1.10
C ASP A 191 4.03 10.37 1.34
N THR A 192 3.12 9.98 0.46
CA THR A 192 2.62 8.60 0.41
C THR A 192 3.18 7.89 -0.81
N LEU A 193 3.34 6.58 -0.72
CA LEU A 193 3.71 5.71 -1.83
C LEU A 193 2.83 4.46 -1.82
N GLY A 194 2.12 4.22 -2.93
CA GLY A 194 1.27 3.05 -3.09
C GLY A 194 -0.20 3.32 -3.42
N MET A 195 -0.68 4.57 -3.32
CA MET A 195 -2.05 4.94 -3.67
C MET A 195 -2.35 4.69 -5.16
N ASN A 196 -1.34 4.81 -6.01
CA ASN A 196 -1.44 4.57 -7.46
C ASN A 196 -1.89 3.14 -7.81
N THR A 197 -1.68 2.16 -6.94
CA THR A 197 -2.24 0.80 -7.10
C THR A 197 -3.76 0.85 -7.26
N LEU A 198 -4.41 1.77 -6.58
CA LEU A 198 -5.86 1.99 -6.62
C LEU A 198 -6.29 3.09 -7.60
N PHE A 199 -5.44 3.55 -8.50
CA PHE A 199 -5.69 4.72 -9.37
C PHE A 199 -5.94 6.02 -8.60
N LEU A 200 -5.48 6.11 -7.37
CA LEU A 200 -5.55 7.30 -6.56
C LEU A 200 -4.19 8.02 -6.56
N PRO A 201 -4.16 9.36 -6.41
CA PRO A 201 -2.90 10.07 -6.30
C PRO A 201 -2.19 9.75 -4.99
N ASP A 202 -0.87 9.60 -5.06
CA ASP A 202 -0.05 9.74 -3.85
C ASP A 202 -0.07 11.20 -3.40
N LEU A 203 0.12 11.42 -2.10
CA LEU A 203 0.12 12.75 -1.47
C LEU A 203 1.55 13.23 -1.25
N GLN A 204 1.73 14.55 -1.19
CA GLN A 204 3.01 15.17 -0.86
C GLN A 204 2.82 16.44 -0.03
N TYR A 205 3.66 16.62 0.99
CA TYR A 205 3.71 17.79 1.84
C TYR A 205 5.16 18.23 1.96
N HIS A 206 5.47 19.47 1.58
CA HIS A 206 6.78 20.08 1.80
C HIS A 206 6.60 21.25 2.77
N PHE A 207 7.12 21.14 3.98
CA PHE A 207 6.75 22.01 5.09
C PHE A 207 7.91 22.30 6.05
N ARG A 208 7.71 23.29 6.90
CA ARG A 208 8.60 23.69 7.97
C ARG A 208 7.81 24.14 9.19
N GLY A 209 8.26 23.79 10.39
CA GLY A 209 7.68 24.31 11.64
C GLY A 209 6.39 23.63 12.11
N LEU A 210 5.95 22.56 11.45
CA LEU A 210 4.89 21.67 11.93
C LEU A 210 5.48 20.39 12.52
N ASP A 211 4.79 19.81 13.50
CA ASP A 211 5.11 18.47 13.98
C ASP A 211 4.88 17.46 12.84
N PRO A 212 5.92 16.71 12.41
CA PRO A 212 5.80 15.75 11.32
C PRO A 212 4.78 14.64 11.61
N ASN A 213 4.54 14.27 12.88
CA ASN A 213 3.52 13.29 13.22
C ASN A 213 2.11 13.78 12.89
N TRP A 214 1.85 15.08 13.05
CA TRP A 214 0.58 15.66 12.64
C TRP A 214 0.37 15.60 11.14
N VAL A 215 1.44 15.85 10.37
CA VAL A 215 1.39 15.78 8.90
C VAL A 215 1.23 14.34 8.43
N VAL A 216 1.91 13.38 9.06
CA VAL A 216 1.73 11.94 8.78
C VAL A 216 0.28 11.51 9.04
N ASN A 217 -0.31 11.89 10.17
CA ASN A 217 -1.71 11.59 10.48
C ASN A 217 -2.67 12.25 9.48
N HIS A 218 -2.38 13.48 9.07
CA HIS A 218 -3.15 14.18 8.04
C HIS A 218 -3.10 13.44 6.71
N ALA A 219 -1.92 12.95 6.30
CA ALA A 219 -1.74 12.17 5.08
C ALA A 219 -2.58 10.88 5.11
N TYR A 220 -2.61 10.15 6.24
CA TYR A 220 -3.48 8.99 6.40
C TYR A 220 -4.97 9.35 6.25
N ASN A 221 -5.41 10.45 6.87
CA ASN A 221 -6.80 10.89 6.80
C ASN A 221 -7.21 11.30 5.38
N VAL A 222 -6.37 12.04 4.67
CA VAL A 222 -6.65 12.44 3.28
C VAL A 222 -6.62 11.23 2.35
N ALA A 223 -5.67 10.30 2.52
CA ALA A 223 -5.62 9.06 1.74
C ALA A 223 -6.89 8.21 1.95
N SER A 224 -7.34 8.06 3.20
CA SER A 224 -8.60 7.38 3.53
C SER A 224 -9.81 8.09 2.92
N TYR A 225 -9.86 9.41 2.99
CA TYR A 225 -10.92 10.20 2.36
C TYR A 225 -10.98 9.97 0.85
N LEU A 226 -9.85 10.05 0.14
CA LEU A 226 -9.79 9.79 -1.31
C LEU A 226 -10.28 8.40 -1.67
N LEU A 227 -9.95 7.39 -0.86
CA LEU A 227 -10.40 6.02 -1.08
C LEU A 227 -11.88 5.83 -0.81
N THR A 228 -12.39 6.34 0.32
CA THR A 228 -13.72 5.98 0.83
C THR A 228 -14.82 6.90 0.32
N SER A 229 -14.52 8.17 0.01
CA SER A 229 -15.53 9.12 -0.48
C SER A 229 -15.87 8.94 -1.96
N GLY A 230 -14.96 8.36 -2.74
CA GLY A 230 -15.05 8.32 -4.20
C GLY A 230 -14.92 9.71 -4.87
N ASN A 231 -14.61 10.74 -4.08
CA ASN A 231 -14.40 12.08 -4.60
C ASN A 231 -12.95 12.24 -5.07
N GLU A 232 -12.82 12.97 -6.18
CA GLU A 232 -11.52 13.42 -6.65
C GLU A 232 -11.24 14.82 -6.07
N ILE A 233 -9.97 15.12 -5.88
CA ILE A 233 -9.50 16.47 -5.53
C ILE A 233 -8.73 17.00 -6.72
N ASP A 234 -9.19 18.10 -7.29
CA ASP A 234 -8.52 18.73 -8.44
C ASP A 234 -7.52 19.82 -8.01
N SER A 235 -6.60 20.15 -8.93
CA SER A 235 -5.68 21.28 -8.71
C SER A 235 -6.46 22.57 -8.48
N GLY A 236 -6.16 23.26 -7.38
CA GLY A 236 -6.84 24.48 -6.95
C GLY A 236 -7.90 24.27 -5.88
N GLU A 237 -8.33 23.05 -5.65
CA GLU A 237 -9.21 22.72 -4.52
C GLU A 237 -8.43 22.70 -3.19
N THR A 238 -9.14 22.55 -2.09
CA THR A 238 -8.56 22.58 -0.75
C THR A 238 -8.97 21.37 0.06
N VAL A 239 -8.13 21.04 1.03
CA VAL A 239 -8.44 20.13 2.13
C VAL A 239 -8.36 20.87 3.45
N ASP A 240 -9.04 20.37 4.47
CA ASP A 240 -8.94 20.93 5.82
C ASP A 240 -7.49 20.81 6.31
N GLY A 241 -6.95 21.90 6.86
CA GLY A 241 -5.59 21.92 7.40
C GLY A 241 -5.52 21.40 8.85
N ILE A 242 -4.42 21.70 9.54
CA ILE A 242 -4.16 21.25 10.92
C ILE A 242 -4.18 22.44 11.87
N LYS A 243 -4.90 22.28 13.00
CA LYS A 243 -4.84 23.12 14.17
C LYS A 243 -4.71 22.27 15.42
N ASP A 244 -3.72 22.55 16.24
CA ASP A 244 -3.45 21.84 17.50
C ASP A 244 -3.38 20.29 17.34
N GLY A 245 -2.84 19.82 16.21
CA GLY A 245 -2.69 18.41 15.88
C GLY A 245 -3.89 17.72 15.25
N TYR A 246 -4.98 18.42 15.02
CA TYR A 246 -6.22 17.88 14.44
C TYR A 246 -6.59 18.60 13.15
N MET A 247 -7.32 17.92 12.27
CA MET A 247 -7.90 18.55 11.08
C MET A 247 -8.93 19.59 11.50
N ASP A 248 -8.84 20.80 10.92
CA ASP A 248 -9.69 21.93 11.24
C ASP A 248 -10.18 22.64 9.97
N ARG A 249 -11.51 22.71 9.81
CA ARG A 249 -12.17 23.32 8.64
C ARG A 249 -11.92 24.82 8.51
N SER A 250 -11.50 25.51 9.58
CA SER A 250 -11.17 26.93 9.52
C SER A 250 -9.85 27.20 8.81
N ILE A 251 -9.03 26.17 8.61
CA ILE A 251 -7.76 26.21 7.89
C ILE A 251 -7.93 25.41 6.60
N GLN A 252 -7.64 26.03 5.46
CA GLN A 252 -7.78 25.39 4.16
C GLN A 252 -6.43 25.32 3.46
N TRP A 253 -5.96 24.11 3.16
CA TRP A 253 -4.72 23.85 2.46
C TRP A 253 -4.99 23.57 0.99
N LYS A 254 -4.39 24.36 0.13
CA LYS A 254 -4.56 24.25 -1.32
C LYS A 254 -3.84 23.03 -1.88
N CYS A 255 -4.50 22.31 -2.76
CA CYS A 255 -4.00 21.12 -3.43
C CYS A 255 -3.61 21.42 -4.88
N GLN A 256 -2.56 20.77 -5.36
CA GLN A 256 -2.10 20.90 -6.75
C GLN A 256 -1.40 19.62 -7.21
N TYR A 257 -1.68 19.16 -8.43
CA TYR A 257 -0.92 18.06 -9.02
C TYR A 257 0.45 18.52 -9.47
N GLU A 258 1.48 17.82 -9.03
CA GLU A 258 2.89 18.08 -9.31
C GLU A 258 3.67 16.78 -9.52
N ASP A 259 4.92 16.88 -10.00
CA ASP A 259 5.86 15.76 -9.96
C ASP A 259 6.37 15.55 -8.53
N ALA A 260 6.49 14.28 -8.10
CA ALA A 260 7.03 13.95 -6.80
C ALA A 260 8.46 14.47 -6.62
N LEU A 261 8.73 15.09 -5.48
CA LEU A 261 10.08 15.55 -5.09
C LEU A 261 11.01 14.38 -4.74
N ILE A 262 10.46 13.28 -4.27
CA ILE A 262 11.19 12.08 -3.85
C ILE A 262 10.87 10.90 -4.77
N GLN A 263 11.89 10.13 -5.11
CA GLN A 263 11.73 8.92 -5.93
C GLN A 263 10.77 7.89 -5.28
N PRO A 264 10.05 7.12 -6.12
CA PRO A 264 10.06 7.08 -7.59
C PRO A 264 9.37 8.30 -8.22
N LYS A 265 9.79 8.67 -9.41
CA LYS A 265 9.16 9.76 -10.18
C LYS A 265 7.72 9.38 -10.51
N ARG A 266 6.77 10.19 -10.09
CA ARG A 266 5.33 9.99 -10.26
C ARG A 266 4.56 11.30 -10.07
N PRO A 267 3.34 11.43 -10.61
CA PRO A 267 2.45 12.53 -10.24
C PRO A 267 1.97 12.35 -8.80
N VAL A 268 1.90 13.42 -8.05
CA VAL A 268 1.39 13.48 -6.68
C VAL A 268 0.41 14.64 -6.53
N LEU A 269 -0.52 14.51 -5.59
CA LEU A 269 -1.32 15.62 -5.09
C LEU A 269 -0.51 16.32 -4.00
N ASP A 270 0.09 17.45 -4.35
CA ASP A 270 0.82 18.27 -3.41
C ASP A 270 -0.14 19.13 -2.58
N ILE A 271 0.01 19.06 -1.26
CA ILE A 271 -0.81 19.78 -0.29
C ILE A 271 0.02 20.89 0.32
N ASN A 272 -0.30 22.13 -0.04
CA ASN A 272 0.39 23.32 0.45
C ASN A 272 -0.08 23.65 1.88
N THR A 273 0.82 23.49 2.84
CA THR A 273 0.53 23.68 4.28
C THR A 273 0.39 25.14 4.72
N GLY A 274 0.14 26.06 3.81
CA GLY A 274 -0.11 27.48 4.11
C GLY A 274 1.12 28.17 4.70
N GLU A 275 0.98 28.75 5.88
CA GLU A 275 2.10 29.44 6.59
C GLU A 275 3.31 28.54 6.90
N TYR A 276 3.09 27.23 6.92
CA TYR A 276 4.14 26.22 7.14
C TYR A 276 4.73 25.68 5.84
N ALA A 277 4.25 26.13 4.67
CA ALA A 277 4.74 25.65 3.39
C ALA A 277 6.23 26.01 3.20
N ALA A 278 7.00 25.04 2.73
CA ALA A 278 8.40 25.19 2.40
C ALA A 278 8.62 25.07 0.89
N GLY A 279 9.77 25.54 0.43
CA GLY A 279 10.09 25.63 -1.00
C GLY A 279 9.49 26.87 -1.68
N ASN A 280 9.92 27.13 -2.91
CA ASN A 280 9.39 28.24 -3.72
C ASN A 280 8.14 27.77 -4.46
N ARG A 281 7.00 27.83 -3.78
CA ARG A 281 5.70 27.52 -4.38
C ARG A 281 4.94 28.81 -4.62
N GLU A 282 4.68 29.11 -5.89
CA GLU A 282 3.81 30.20 -6.30
C GLU A 282 2.34 29.79 -6.35
#